data_6cda05a80f296cd60342bea3c20698e8
#
_entry.id   6cda05a80f296cd60342bea3c20698e8
#
_cell.length_a   1.000
_cell.length_b   1.000
_cell.length_c   1.000
_cell.angle_alpha   90.00
_cell.angle_beta   90.00
_cell.angle_gamma   90.00
#
_symmetry.space_group_name_H-M   'P 1'
#
loop_
_entity.id
_entity.type
_entity.pdbx_description
1 polymer ?
#
loop_
_entity_poly.entity_id
_entity_poly.type
_entity_poly.pdbx_seq_one_letter_code
_entity_poly.pdbx_strand_id
1 'polypeptide(L)'
;MELVWSYSTDALDWEELLHLYKIAPLGHKKLEDLKTVYGNSKYKCLVYKDHALIGVGRALSDGIDCSYICDIAIHPDFQGMGIGKEIVTKLIEFSKDHNKIILYASPGKEPFYAKLGFLPMNTAMAIFKDKEDALDREIIYEV
;
A
#
# COMPACT_ATOMS: atom_id res chain seq x y z
N MET A 1 -12.25 14.19 -13.35
CA MET A 1 -12.41 14.03 -11.88
C MET A 1 -11.24 14.72 -11.19
N GLU A 2 -11.55 15.65 -10.33
CA GLU A 2 -10.51 16.42 -9.63
C GLU A 2 -10.14 15.73 -8.34
N LEU A 3 -8.86 15.37 -8.21
CA LEU A 3 -8.31 14.70 -7.04
C LEU A 3 -7.32 15.60 -6.32
N VAL A 4 -7.31 15.53 -5.00
CA VAL A 4 -6.34 16.24 -4.16
C VAL A 4 -5.41 15.18 -3.56
N TRP A 5 -4.11 15.39 -3.71
CA TRP A 5 -3.07 14.49 -3.23
C TRP A 5 -2.39 15.07 -2.01
N SER A 6 -2.19 14.25 -0.99
CA SER A 6 -1.42 14.61 0.20
C SER A 6 -0.37 13.55 0.47
N TYR A 7 0.79 13.98 0.92
CA TYR A 7 1.92 13.10 1.23
C TYR A 7 2.30 13.19 2.71
N SER A 8 1.40 13.74 3.51
CA SER A 8 1.57 13.94 4.95
C SER A 8 0.31 13.51 5.68
N THR A 9 0.47 13.06 6.92
CA THR A 9 -0.67 12.71 7.78
C THR A 9 -1.09 13.84 8.71
N ASP A 10 -0.54 15.04 8.55
CA ASP A 10 -0.79 16.17 9.46
C ASP A 10 -2.27 16.53 9.58
N ALA A 11 -3.03 16.45 8.48
CA ALA A 11 -4.45 16.79 8.46
C ALA A 11 -5.34 15.55 8.29
N LEU A 12 -4.80 14.36 8.49
CA LEU A 12 -5.53 13.10 8.25
C LEU A 12 -6.54 12.83 9.36
N ASP A 13 -7.77 12.51 8.95
CA ASP A 13 -8.78 11.95 9.84
C ASP A 13 -8.54 10.44 9.97
N TRP A 14 -8.02 10.03 11.12
CA TRP A 14 -7.64 8.63 11.36
C TRP A 14 -8.84 7.68 11.36
N GLU A 15 -10.01 8.16 11.78
CA GLU A 15 -11.23 7.35 11.71
C GLU A 15 -11.63 7.08 10.27
N GLU A 16 -11.45 8.06 9.38
CA GLU A 16 -11.71 7.89 7.96
C GLU A 16 -10.74 6.88 7.33
N LEU A 17 -9.48 6.94 7.71
CA LEU A 17 -8.49 5.95 7.26
C LEU A 17 -8.84 4.55 7.75
N LEU A 18 -9.22 4.41 9.00
CA LEU A 18 -9.63 3.13 9.57
C LEU A 18 -10.82 2.55 8.79
N HIS A 19 -11.80 3.40 8.46
CA HIS A 19 -12.96 2.99 7.66
C HIS A 19 -12.54 2.52 6.27
N LEU A 20 -11.63 3.24 5.62
CA LEU A 20 -11.14 2.85 4.29
C LEU A 20 -10.48 1.47 4.32
N TYR A 21 -9.69 1.17 5.36
CA TYR A 21 -9.08 -0.15 5.53
C TYR A 21 -10.13 -1.25 5.65
N LYS A 22 -11.28 -0.96 6.25
CA LYS A 22 -12.36 -1.95 6.39
C LYS A 22 -13.06 -2.22 5.07
N ILE A 23 -13.38 -1.17 4.31
CA ILE A 23 -14.16 -1.32 3.06
C ILE A 23 -13.30 -1.72 1.87
N ALA A 24 -12.01 -1.45 1.91
CA ALA A 24 -11.04 -1.87 0.88
C ALA A 24 -10.17 -3.01 1.44
N PRO A 25 -10.72 -4.14 1.81
CA PRO A 25 -10.30 -5.07 2.86
C PRO A 25 -8.79 -5.29 2.98
N LEU A 26 -8.13 -4.41 3.72
CA LEU A 26 -6.71 -4.53 4.05
C LEU A 26 -6.49 -5.15 5.44
N GLY A 27 -7.50 -5.79 5.98
CA GLY A 27 -7.45 -6.41 7.29
C GLY A 27 -7.93 -5.48 8.40
N HIS A 28 -7.95 -6.00 9.61
CA HIS A 28 -8.41 -5.27 10.78
C HIS A 28 -7.23 -4.61 11.48
N LYS A 29 -7.27 -3.28 11.57
CA LYS A 29 -6.30 -2.51 12.30
C LYS A 29 -6.99 -1.74 13.42
N LYS A 30 -6.28 -1.52 14.50
CA LYS A 30 -6.72 -0.60 15.55
C LYS A 30 -6.29 0.81 15.17
N LEU A 31 -7.06 1.81 15.59
CA LEU A 31 -6.76 3.20 15.30
C LEU A 31 -5.33 3.58 15.71
N GLU A 32 -4.93 3.19 16.92
CA GLU A 32 -3.59 3.51 17.43
C GLU A 32 -2.49 2.83 16.62
N ASP A 33 -2.74 1.62 16.13
CA ASP A 33 -1.78 0.91 15.28
C ASP A 33 -1.60 1.62 13.95
N LEU A 34 -2.67 2.14 13.36
CA LEU A 34 -2.58 2.91 12.11
C LEU A 34 -1.73 4.17 12.28
N LYS A 35 -1.89 4.86 13.40
CA LYS A 35 -1.07 6.04 13.70
C LYS A 35 0.41 5.68 13.75
N THR A 36 0.74 4.57 14.41
CA THR A 36 2.12 4.10 14.51
C THR A 36 2.66 3.67 13.16
N VAL A 37 1.88 2.90 12.41
CA VAL A 37 2.26 2.37 11.09
C VAL A 37 2.55 3.52 10.12
N TYR A 38 1.65 4.50 10.05
CA TYR A 38 1.85 5.65 9.14
C TYR A 38 2.94 6.59 9.62
N GLY A 39 3.09 6.74 10.95
CA GLY A 39 4.17 7.52 11.52
C GLY A 39 5.56 6.96 11.20
N ASN A 40 5.65 5.65 11.02
CA ASN A 40 6.91 4.96 10.68
C ASN A 40 7.04 4.68 9.17
N SER A 41 6.10 5.08 8.36
CA SER A 41 6.19 4.96 6.90
C SER A 41 6.83 6.22 6.34
N LYS A 42 7.97 6.06 5.67
CA LYS A 42 8.71 7.21 5.14
C LYS A 42 7.92 7.94 4.06
N TYR A 43 7.27 7.18 3.15
CA TYR A 43 6.48 7.75 2.07
C TYR A 43 5.02 7.36 2.23
N LYS A 44 4.14 8.30 1.99
CA LYS A 44 2.70 8.14 2.12
C LYS A 44 2.02 8.85 0.96
N CYS A 45 0.94 8.26 0.44
CA CYS A 45 0.06 8.89 -0.53
C CYS A 45 -1.35 8.81 0.02
N LEU A 46 -2.02 9.93 0.08
CA LEU A 46 -3.42 10.05 0.48
C LEU A 46 -4.15 10.78 -0.63
N VAL A 47 -5.22 10.20 -1.13
CA VAL A 47 -5.97 10.76 -2.27
C VAL A 47 -7.37 11.10 -1.82
N TYR A 48 -7.78 12.33 -2.10
CA TYR A 48 -9.09 12.85 -1.71
C TYR A 48 -9.88 13.27 -2.95
N LYS A 49 -11.19 13.05 -2.90
CA LYS A 49 -12.15 13.61 -3.84
C LYS A 49 -13.28 14.22 -3.04
N ASP A 50 -13.56 15.51 -3.29
CA ASP A 50 -14.60 16.26 -2.56
C ASP A 50 -14.46 16.09 -1.04
N HIS A 51 -13.23 16.25 -0.56
CA HIS A 51 -12.85 16.14 0.86
C HIS A 51 -12.96 14.73 1.46
N ALA A 52 -13.30 13.71 0.67
CA ALA A 52 -13.37 12.33 1.12
C ALA A 52 -12.09 11.57 0.76
N LEU A 53 -11.55 10.81 1.72
CA LEU A 53 -10.39 9.97 1.49
C LEU A 53 -10.81 8.75 0.67
N ILE A 54 -10.30 8.65 -0.56
CA ILE A 54 -10.68 7.58 -1.48
C ILE A 54 -9.55 6.61 -1.81
N GLY A 55 -8.31 6.94 -1.49
CA GLY A 55 -7.19 6.06 -1.78
C GLY A 55 -5.99 6.35 -0.89
N VAL A 56 -5.22 5.31 -0.62
CA VAL A 56 -4.00 5.42 0.17
C VAL A 56 -2.94 4.45 -0.34
N GLY A 57 -1.70 4.73 0.01
CA GLY A 57 -0.57 3.84 -0.16
C GLY A 57 0.58 4.35 0.70
N ARG A 58 1.47 3.43 1.09
CA ARG A 58 2.61 3.81 1.92
C ARG A 58 3.83 2.98 1.57
N ALA A 59 5.01 3.46 1.98
CA ALA A 59 6.24 2.72 1.80
C ALA A 59 7.16 2.89 3.02
N LEU A 60 7.77 1.78 3.42
CA LEU A 60 8.86 1.77 4.39
C LEU A 60 10.17 1.92 3.62
N SER A 61 11.07 2.75 4.11
CA SER A 61 12.32 2.99 3.38
C SER A 61 13.43 3.38 4.35
N ASP A 62 14.64 2.91 4.06
CA ASP A 62 15.84 3.38 4.75
C ASP A 62 16.41 4.66 4.12
N GLY A 63 15.81 5.13 3.04
CA GLY A 63 16.22 6.36 2.36
C GLY A 63 17.31 6.18 1.31
N ILE A 64 17.91 5.02 1.21
CA ILE A 64 19.09 4.77 0.36
C ILE A 64 18.97 3.48 -0.45
N ASP A 65 18.70 2.37 0.23
CA ASP A 65 18.86 1.04 -0.36
C ASP A 65 17.55 0.39 -0.74
N CYS A 66 16.58 0.36 0.17
CA CYS A 66 15.35 -0.41 -0.02
C CYS A 66 14.12 0.42 0.32
N SER A 67 13.13 0.36 -0.56
CA SER A 67 11.79 0.85 -0.31
C SER A 67 10.81 -0.31 -0.43
N TYR A 68 9.97 -0.50 0.59
CA TYR A 68 8.98 -1.56 0.62
C TYR A 68 7.59 -0.94 0.57
N ILE A 69 6.87 -1.16 -0.55
CA ILE A 69 5.54 -0.60 -0.78
C ILE A 69 4.49 -1.51 -0.15
N CYS A 70 3.57 -0.93 0.62
CA CYS A 70 2.53 -1.64 1.35
C CYS A 70 1.19 -0.92 1.27
N ASP A 71 0.13 -1.69 1.50
CA ASP A 71 -1.21 -1.16 1.81
C ASP A 71 -1.74 -0.18 0.76
N ILE A 72 -1.72 -0.59 -0.50
CA ILE A 72 -2.39 0.16 -1.56
C ILE A 72 -3.88 -0.15 -1.47
N ALA A 73 -4.69 0.83 -1.15
CA ALA A 73 -6.13 0.66 -0.99
C ALA A 73 -6.90 1.75 -1.69
N ILE A 74 -7.94 1.36 -2.42
CA ILE A 74 -8.83 2.29 -3.11
C ILE A 74 -10.27 2.01 -2.66
N HIS A 75 -10.99 3.06 -2.33
CA HIS A 75 -12.42 2.97 -2.01
C HIS A 75 -13.14 2.24 -3.14
N PRO A 76 -14.04 1.27 -2.82
CA PRO A 76 -14.70 0.45 -3.85
C PRO A 76 -15.37 1.25 -4.97
N ASP A 77 -15.97 2.41 -4.66
CA ASP A 77 -16.64 3.24 -5.65
C ASP A 77 -15.68 3.91 -6.64
N PHE A 78 -14.38 3.86 -6.37
CA PHE A 78 -13.36 4.53 -7.19
C PHE A 78 -12.35 3.57 -7.79
N GLN A 79 -12.58 2.27 -7.67
CA GLN A 79 -11.72 1.26 -8.29
C GLN A 79 -11.90 1.25 -9.80
N GLY A 80 -10.86 0.83 -10.52
CA GLY A 80 -10.90 0.76 -11.98
C GLY A 80 -10.70 2.08 -12.70
N MET A 81 -10.34 3.14 -11.99
CA MET A 81 -10.14 4.49 -12.55
C MET A 81 -8.67 4.90 -12.66
N GLY A 82 -7.74 3.98 -12.39
CA GLY A 82 -6.31 4.27 -12.48
C GLY A 82 -5.70 4.92 -11.24
N ILE A 83 -6.46 5.10 -10.16
CA ILE A 83 -5.96 5.77 -8.94
C ILE A 83 -4.88 4.92 -8.25
N GLY A 84 -5.10 3.61 -8.18
CA GLY A 84 -4.09 2.71 -7.61
C GLY A 84 -2.78 2.76 -8.37
N LYS A 85 -2.86 2.79 -9.71
CA LYS A 85 -1.68 2.95 -10.56
C LYS A 85 -0.95 4.25 -10.27
N GLU A 86 -1.67 5.36 -10.11
CA GLU A 86 -1.06 6.64 -9.81
C GLU A 86 -0.40 6.65 -8.43
N ILE A 87 -1.03 6.03 -7.42
CA ILE A 87 -0.44 5.92 -6.08
C ILE A 87 0.88 5.17 -6.14
N VAL A 88 0.89 3.99 -6.77
CA VAL A 88 2.10 3.19 -6.87
C VAL A 88 3.18 3.94 -7.66
N THR A 89 2.79 4.61 -8.74
CA THR A 89 3.73 5.40 -9.55
C THR A 89 4.38 6.51 -8.72
N LYS A 90 3.63 7.18 -7.86
CA LYS A 90 4.18 8.20 -6.97
C LYS A 90 5.13 7.62 -5.93
N LEU A 91 4.79 6.46 -5.36
CA LEU A 91 5.67 5.78 -4.41
C LEU A 91 6.97 5.33 -5.06
N ILE A 92 6.89 4.85 -6.31
CA ILE A 92 8.09 4.52 -7.11
C ILE A 92 8.93 5.78 -7.33
N GLU A 93 8.29 6.89 -7.69
CA GLU A 93 8.98 8.17 -7.94
C GLU A 93 9.73 8.65 -6.68
N PHE A 94 9.10 8.56 -5.50
CA PHE A 94 9.76 8.92 -4.24
C PHE A 94 10.96 8.00 -3.96
N SER A 95 10.93 6.79 -4.46
CA SER A 95 11.94 5.75 -4.21
C SER A 95 12.97 5.62 -5.35
N LYS A 96 12.95 6.51 -6.33
CA LYS A 96 13.70 6.35 -7.59
C LYS A 96 15.20 6.16 -7.43
N ASP A 97 15.78 6.71 -6.36
CA ASP A 97 17.23 6.63 -6.13
C ASP A 97 17.63 5.44 -5.24
N HIS A 98 16.67 4.61 -4.84
CA HIS A 98 16.95 3.40 -4.07
C HIS A 98 17.51 2.30 -4.97
N ASN A 99 18.30 1.41 -4.38
CA ASN A 99 18.82 0.26 -5.11
C ASN A 99 17.71 -0.73 -5.48
N LYS A 100 16.67 -0.84 -4.63
CA LYS A 100 15.55 -1.72 -4.89
C LYS A 100 14.26 -1.21 -4.29
N ILE A 101 13.16 -1.51 -4.99
CA ILE A 101 11.80 -1.25 -4.54
C ILE A 101 11.10 -2.61 -4.56
N ILE A 102 10.60 -3.06 -3.42
CA ILE A 102 9.97 -4.37 -3.30
C ILE A 102 8.54 -4.26 -2.80
N LEU A 103 7.76 -5.28 -3.11
CA LEU A 103 6.42 -5.47 -2.56
C LEU A 103 6.04 -6.93 -2.70
N TYR A 104 4.99 -7.35 -2.02
CA TYR A 104 4.30 -8.56 -2.42
C TYR A 104 2.85 -8.20 -2.76
N ALA A 105 2.33 -8.85 -3.80
CA ALA A 105 0.99 -8.59 -4.30
C ALA A 105 -0.01 -9.55 -3.65
N SER A 106 -1.27 -9.13 -3.56
CA SER A 106 -2.34 -10.09 -3.34
C SER A 106 -2.43 -11.02 -4.55
N PRO A 107 -2.72 -12.31 -4.35
CA PRO A 107 -2.81 -13.26 -5.47
C PRO A 107 -3.76 -12.75 -6.56
N GLY A 108 -3.29 -12.79 -7.80
CA GLY A 108 -4.04 -12.28 -8.95
C GLY A 108 -3.73 -10.83 -9.31
N LYS A 109 -3.01 -10.09 -8.47
CA LYS A 109 -2.65 -8.68 -8.73
C LYS A 109 -1.26 -8.52 -9.33
N GLU A 110 -0.51 -9.60 -9.50
CA GLU A 110 0.84 -9.56 -10.08
C GLU A 110 0.88 -8.86 -11.44
N PRO A 111 -0.08 -9.09 -12.36
CA PRO A 111 -0.07 -8.39 -13.65
C PRO A 111 -0.19 -6.88 -13.55
N PHE A 112 -0.92 -6.39 -12.54
CA PHE A 112 -1.04 -4.96 -12.28
C PHE A 112 0.35 -4.34 -12.00
N TYR A 113 1.13 -4.99 -11.13
CA TYR A 113 2.45 -4.50 -10.76
C TYR A 113 3.48 -4.74 -11.88
N ALA A 114 3.33 -5.82 -12.63
CA ALA A 114 4.21 -6.09 -13.77
C ALA A 114 4.17 -4.95 -14.80
N LYS A 115 3.00 -4.39 -15.04
CA LYS A 115 2.84 -3.25 -15.96
C LYS A 115 3.56 -1.99 -15.47
N LEU A 116 3.85 -1.91 -14.17
CA LEU A 116 4.56 -0.79 -13.57
C LEU A 116 6.08 -1.02 -13.48
N GLY A 117 6.56 -2.14 -13.99
CA GLY A 117 7.99 -2.45 -14.04
C GLY A 117 8.47 -3.42 -12.97
N PHE A 118 7.59 -3.94 -12.14
CA PHE A 118 7.98 -4.93 -11.14
C PHE A 118 8.15 -6.31 -11.77
N LEU A 119 9.17 -7.01 -11.35
CA LEU A 119 9.45 -8.39 -11.78
C LEU A 119 9.30 -9.33 -10.59
N PRO A 120 8.84 -10.57 -10.81
CA PRO A 120 8.75 -11.55 -9.72
C PRO A 120 10.12 -11.84 -9.12
N MET A 121 10.16 -12.02 -7.80
CA MET A 121 11.37 -12.40 -7.09
C MET A 121 11.42 -13.91 -6.92
N ASN A 122 12.55 -14.53 -7.23
CA ASN A 122 12.75 -15.98 -7.08
C ASN A 122 12.98 -16.40 -5.63
N THR A 123 13.48 -15.48 -4.79
CA THR A 123 14.03 -15.82 -3.48
C THR A 123 13.36 -15.07 -2.34
N ALA A 124 12.23 -14.43 -2.59
CA ALA A 124 11.51 -13.71 -1.54
C ALA A 124 10.89 -14.69 -0.54
N MET A 125 11.06 -14.41 0.74
CA MET A 125 10.54 -15.24 1.82
C MET A 125 9.93 -14.36 2.89
N ALA A 126 8.97 -14.89 3.63
CA ALA A 126 8.27 -14.14 4.67
C ALA A 126 7.95 -15.01 5.88
N ILE A 127 7.91 -14.38 7.04
CA ILE A 127 7.37 -14.96 8.26
C ILE A 127 6.15 -14.14 8.64
N PHE A 128 4.98 -14.78 8.61
CA PHE A 128 3.74 -14.16 9.04
C PHE A 128 3.39 -14.62 10.45
N LYS A 129 2.94 -13.70 11.29
CA LYS A 129 2.50 -14.03 12.64
C LYS A 129 1.32 -15.00 12.60
N ASP A 130 0.37 -14.78 11.69
CA ASP A 130 -0.72 -15.72 11.43
C ASP A 130 -0.39 -16.51 10.16
N LYS A 131 0.39 -17.56 10.34
CA LYS A 131 0.84 -18.42 9.24
C LYS A 131 -0.33 -19.07 8.51
N GLU A 132 -1.33 -19.57 9.26
CA GLU A 132 -2.46 -20.25 8.69
C GLU A 132 -3.28 -19.33 7.78
N ASP A 133 -3.52 -18.10 8.22
CA ASP A 133 -4.21 -17.11 7.38
C ASP A 133 -3.43 -16.81 6.10
N ALA A 134 -2.12 -16.65 6.20
CA ALA A 134 -1.27 -16.38 5.03
C ALA A 134 -1.26 -17.53 4.05
N LEU A 135 -1.27 -18.79 4.55
CA LEU A 135 -1.38 -19.98 3.71
C LEU A 135 -2.76 -20.06 3.03
N ASP A 136 -3.83 -19.82 3.79
CA ASP A 136 -5.20 -19.84 3.26
C ASP A 136 -5.41 -18.79 2.17
N ARG A 137 -4.77 -17.65 2.31
CA ARG A 137 -4.84 -16.57 1.32
C ARG A 137 -3.84 -16.74 0.18
N GLU A 138 -3.09 -17.81 0.19
CA GLU A 138 -2.09 -18.14 -0.86
C GLU A 138 -1.00 -17.08 -1.02
N ILE A 139 -0.68 -16.36 0.07
CA ILE A 139 0.43 -15.39 0.06
C ILE A 139 1.76 -16.13 0.23
N ILE A 140 1.75 -17.21 1.03
CA ILE A 140 2.91 -18.08 1.22
C ILE A 140 2.50 -19.52 0.91
N TYR A 141 3.49 -20.39 0.73
CA TYR A 141 3.24 -21.82 0.51
C TYR A 141 4.24 -22.65 1.29
N GLU A 142 3.86 -23.89 1.59
CA GLU A 142 4.77 -24.86 2.23
C GLU A 142 5.77 -25.39 1.23
N VAL A 143 7.01 -25.57 1.67
CA VAL A 143 8.09 -26.15 0.84
C VAL A 143 8.11 -27.66 0.98
#